data_701b4970292ea98f959663aa676a5215
#
_entry.id   701b4970292ea98f959663aa676a5215
#
_cell.length_a   1.000
_cell.length_b   1.000
_cell.length_c   1.000
_cell.angle_alpha   90.00
_cell.angle_beta   90.00
_cell.angle_gamma   90.00
#
_symmetry.space_group_name_H-M   'P 1'
#
loop_
_entity.id
_entity.type
_entity.pdbx_description
1 polymer ?
#
loop_
_entity_poly.entity_id
_entity_poly.type
_entity_poly.pdbx_seq_one_letter_code
_entity_poly.pdbx_strand_id
1 'polypeptide(L)'
;FQAEDGIRDQPRSRGLGDVYKRQKSQFNDCLHYENLIAEMNPMDRIYRDPETIYMLYTGGTTGMPKGVMYKQGEFLIYLFRTLKAMGYDVPEDLNNLTERIKEQDKDNNFIKSLVGCPLMHGTGMWLGAFLPLNLGGTVITTPNLGFDANQLWSQVEDKSVTNIVIVGDAFAKPMLNALDIAKKTGNPFDIESVRTIISSGVMWSEEVKNGLLEHHDMQLMDTMGSTEGGMGSSVSTRDNPPKTAKFSINPGVIILADDGETLEPGSDKVGLIGTSGLVPEGYYKDEKKSAQTFKEIDGVRYSFPG
;
A
#
# COMPACT_ATOMS: atom_id res chain seq x y z
N PHE A 1 -16.30 18.24 2.21
CA PHE A 1 -15.23 18.12 1.23
C PHE A 1 -15.62 18.92 -0.02
N GLN A 2 -15.33 20.21 -0.04
CA GLN A 2 -15.47 21.05 -1.23
C GLN A 2 -14.07 21.19 -1.86
N ALA A 3 -13.68 20.24 -2.69
CA ALA A 3 -12.44 20.28 -3.46
C ALA A 3 -12.71 20.35 -4.98
N GLU A 4 -13.85 20.87 -5.40
CA GLU A 4 -14.18 20.93 -6.83
C GLU A 4 -13.69 22.18 -7.55
N ASP A 5 -13.41 23.27 -6.86
CA ASP A 5 -13.05 24.53 -7.53
C ASP A 5 -11.53 24.77 -7.70
N GLY A 6 -10.67 23.99 -7.03
CA GLY A 6 -9.21 24.13 -7.17
C GLY A 6 -8.57 23.32 -8.30
N ILE A 7 -9.29 22.39 -8.89
CA ILE A 7 -8.74 21.46 -9.92
C ILE A 7 -9.00 21.94 -11.34
N ARG A 8 -9.88 22.93 -11.55
CA ARG A 8 -10.28 23.38 -12.89
C ARG A 8 -9.25 24.23 -13.63
N ASP A 9 -8.31 24.85 -12.92
CA ASP A 9 -7.32 25.75 -13.54
C ASP A 9 -5.88 25.21 -13.57
N GLN A 10 -5.65 23.96 -13.21
CA GLN A 10 -4.37 23.34 -13.53
C GLN A 10 -4.34 23.07 -15.05
N PRO A 11 -3.31 23.55 -15.77
CA PRO A 11 -3.16 23.21 -17.19
C PRO A 11 -3.15 21.68 -17.25
N ARG A 12 -4.15 21.10 -17.92
CA ARG A 12 -4.19 19.64 -18.19
C ARG A 12 -2.81 19.30 -18.70
N SER A 13 -2.07 18.50 -17.95
CA SER A 13 -0.77 18.00 -18.36
C SER A 13 -0.98 17.28 -19.69
N ARG A 14 -0.66 17.97 -20.79
CA ARG A 14 -0.48 17.30 -22.08
C ARG A 14 0.56 16.24 -21.77
N GLY A 15 0.19 14.97 -22.01
CA GLY A 15 0.82 13.79 -21.43
C GLY A 15 2.34 13.90 -21.25
N LEU A 16 2.86 13.33 -20.19
CA LEU A 16 4.31 13.29 -19.86
C LEU A 16 5.20 13.04 -21.10
N GLY A 17 4.70 12.33 -22.13
CA GLY A 17 5.39 12.13 -23.39
C GLY A 17 5.73 13.43 -24.15
N ASP A 18 4.89 14.47 -24.08
CA ASP A 18 5.17 15.77 -24.71
C ASP A 18 6.14 16.60 -23.88
N VAL A 19 6.13 16.45 -22.56
CA VAL A 19 7.11 17.09 -21.67
C VAL A 19 8.48 16.46 -21.89
N TYR A 20 8.59 15.15 -22.00
CA TYR A 20 9.85 14.46 -22.30
C TYR A 20 10.39 14.77 -23.70
N LYS A 21 9.55 14.90 -24.71
CA LYS A 21 9.99 15.29 -26.06
C LYS A 21 10.55 16.73 -26.10
N ARG A 22 9.99 17.65 -25.31
CA ARG A 22 10.48 19.02 -25.20
C ARG A 22 11.74 19.12 -24.33
N GLN A 23 11.92 18.27 -23.31
CA GLN A 23 13.09 18.29 -22.45
C GLN A 23 14.37 17.79 -23.15
N LYS A 24 14.27 16.91 -24.14
CA LYS A 24 15.45 16.43 -24.90
C LYS A 24 16.24 17.55 -25.59
N SER A 25 15.65 18.73 -25.79
CA SER A 25 16.31 19.87 -26.44
C SER A 25 16.74 20.99 -25.48
N GLN A 26 16.44 20.91 -24.18
CA GLN A 26 16.63 22.03 -23.25
C GLN A 26 17.72 21.83 -22.19
N PHE A 27 18.23 20.62 -22.00
CA PHE A 27 19.21 20.33 -20.95
C PHE A 27 20.41 19.57 -21.54
N ASN A 28 21.38 20.32 -22.06
CA ASN A 28 22.62 19.74 -22.59
C ASN A 28 23.49 19.05 -21.51
N ASP A 29 23.24 19.38 -20.23
CA ASP A 29 24.01 18.88 -19.08
C ASP A 29 23.29 17.77 -18.31
N CYS A 30 22.18 17.23 -18.83
CA CYS A 30 21.45 16.14 -18.21
C CYS A 30 21.88 14.79 -18.78
N LEU A 31 22.20 13.87 -17.90
CA LEU A 31 22.48 12.48 -18.25
C LEU A 31 21.17 11.78 -18.64
N HIS A 32 21.20 11.01 -19.71
CA HIS A 32 20.05 10.22 -20.15
C HIS A 32 20.02 8.90 -19.36
N TYR A 33 18.92 8.66 -18.62
CA TYR A 33 18.79 7.52 -17.72
C TYR A 33 19.06 6.15 -18.38
N GLU A 34 18.44 5.89 -19.55
CA GLU A 34 18.61 4.61 -20.26
C GLU A 34 20.05 4.40 -20.74
N ASN A 35 20.72 5.47 -21.15
CA ASN A 35 22.12 5.38 -21.57
C ASN A 35 23.02 5.06 -20.36
N LEU A 36 22.76 5.71 -19.22
CA LEU A 36 23.52 5.43 -17.99
C LEU A 36 23.37 3.99 -17.55
N ILE A 37 22.14 3.46 -17.54
CA ILE A 37 21.91 2.05 -17.17
C ILE A 37 22.62 1.11 -18.11
N ALA A 38 22.62 1.38 -19.43
CA ALA A 38 23.28 0.54 -20.41
C ALA A 38 24.82 0.55 -20.30
N GLU A 39 25.40 1.66 -19.83
CA GLU A 39 26.85 1.87 -19.72
C GLU A 39 27.43 1.47 -18.37
N MET A 40 26.58 1.39 -17.31
CA MET A 40 27.05 1.10 -15.95
C MET A 40 26.94 -0.39 -15.60
N ASN A 41 27.93 -0.90 -14.90
CA ASN A 41 27.85 -2.21 -14.28
C ASN A 41 26.92 -2.16 -13.05
N PRO A 42 26.21 -3.25 -12.73
CA PRO A 42 25.49 -3.35 -11.47
C PRO A 42 26.43 -3.06 -10.30
N MET A 43 25.97 -2.25 -9.36
CA MET A 43 26.71 -1.97 -8.13
C MET A 43 26.77 -3.24 -7.26
N ASP A 44 27.91 -3.49 -6.64
CA ASP A 44 28.04 -4.55 -5.64
C ASP A 44 27.07 -4.34 -4.48
N ARG A 45 26.67 -5.44 -3.84
CA ARG A 45 25.87 -5.36 -2.62
C ARG A 45 26.64 -4.66 -1.54
N ILE A 46 26.08 -3.61 -0.98
CA ILE A 46 26.66 -2.88 0.14
C ILE A 46 25.84 -3.17 1.40
N TYR A 47 26.55 -3.28 2.52
CA TYR A 47 25.90 -3.38 3.84
C TYR A 47 25.06 -2.13 4.10
N ARG A 48 23.86 -2.32 4.60
CA ARG A 48 22.99 -1.26 5.09
C ARG A 48 22.73 -1.49 6.57
N ASP A 49 23.10 -0.51 7.38
CA ASP A 49 22.88 -0.56 8.81
C ASP A 49 21.35 -0.57 9.07
N PRO A 50 20.82 -1.48 9.93
CA PRO A 50 19.41 -1.48 10.33
C PRO A 50 18.89 -0.15 10.87
N GLU A 51 19.77 0.67 11.45
CA GLU A 51 19.45 2.02 11.93
C GLU A 51 19.35 3.08 10.79
N THR A 52 19.72 2.73 9.56
CA THR A 52 19.56 3.63 8.41
C THR A 52 18.10 4.03 8.24
N ILE A 53 17.86 5.33 8.04
CA ILE A 53 16.50 5.86 7.90
C ILE A 53 15.93 5.57 6.51
N TYR A 54 14.80 4.91 6.47
CA TYR A 54 13.86 4.89 5.36
C TYR A 54 12.87 6.02 5.55
N MET A 55 12.67 6.85 4.53
CA MET A 55 11.77 8.00 4.60
C MET A 55 10.72 7.95 3.49
N LEU A 56 9.46 8.14 3.88
CA LEU A 56 8.35 8.32 2.95
C LEU A 56 7.70 9.69 3.18
N TYR A 57 7.57 10.48 2.12
CA TYR A 57 6.85 11.75 2.19
C TYR A 57 5.34 11.53 2.05
N THR A 58 4.58 12.14 2.96
CA THR A 58 3.12 12.15 2.87
C THR A 58 2.64 13.44 2.23
N GLY A 59 1.62 13.34 1.37
CA GLY A 59 0.87 14.51 0.92
C GLY A 59 -0.02 14.99 2.07
N GLY A 60 0.38 16.05 2.78
CA GLY A 60 -0.46 16.64 3.82
C GLY A 60 -1.70 17.30 3.22
N THR A 61 -2.87 17.01 3.77
CA THR A 61 -4.15 17.65 3.39
C THR A 61 -4.20 19.13 3.80
N THR A 62 -3.29 19.57 4.68
CA THR A 62 -3.31 20.88 5.33
C THR A 62 -1.96 21.61 5.34
N GLY A 63 -0.97 21.20 4.54
CA GLY A 63 0.35 21.84 4.57
C GLY A 63 1.40 21.20 3.68
N MET A 64 2.65 21.56 3.93
CA MET A 64 3.80 20.96 3.22
C MET A 64 3.90 19.46 3.48
N PRO A 65 4.33 18.66 2.48
CA PRO A 65 4.56 17.23 2.65
C PRO A 65 5.53 16.95 3.81
N LYS A 66 5.27 15.93 4.61
CA LYS A 66 6.09 15.53 5.75
C LYS A 66 6.86 14.26 5.43
N GLY A 67 8.14 14.23 5.69
CA GLY A 67 8.98 13.03 5.59
C GLY A 67 8.86 12.19 6.85
N VAL A 68 8.07 11.11 6.78
CA VAL A 68 7.92 10.13 7.87
C VAL A 68 9.14 9.22 7.88
N MET A 69 9.85 9.17 9.00
CA MET A 69 11.13 8.47 9.14
C MET A 69 10.98 7.15 9.89
N TYR A 70 11.47 6.07 9.33
CA TYR A 70 11.54 4.76 9.97
C TYR A 70 12.98 4.23 9.94
N LYS A 71 13.39 3.51 10.97
CA LYS A 71 14.57 2.65 10.89
C LYS A 71 14.28 1.49 9.94
N GLN A 72 15.12 1.31 8.93
CA GLN A 72 14.86 0.30 7.90
C GLN A 72 14.81 -1.13 8.46
N GLY A 73 15.58 -1.44 9.49
CA GLY A 73 15.56 -2.76 10.12
C GLY A 73 14.23 -3.07 10.79
N GLU A 74 13.68 -2.13 11.58
CA GLU A 74 12.37 -2.28 12.22
C GLU A 74 11.24 -2.35 11.20
N PHE A 75 11.33 -1.51 10.16
CA PHE A 75 10.36 -1.52 9.07
C PHE A 75 10.36 -2.85 8.31
N LEU A 76 11.53 -3.42 8.03
CA LEU A 76 11.64 -4.73 7.38
C LEU A 76 11.02 -5.85 8.22
N ILE A 77 11.30 -5.88 9.54
CA ILE A 77 10.70 -6.84 10.47
C ILE A 77 9.16 -6.71 10.48
N TYR A 78 8.65 -5.48 10.45
CA TYR A 78 7.21 -5.24 10.38
C TYR A 78 6.59 -5.80 9.09
N LEU A 79 7.24 -5.65 7.94
CA LEU A 79 6.78 -6.22 6.68
C LEU A 79 6.71 -7.75 6.74
N PHE A 80 7.70 -8.41 7.32
CA PHE A 80 7.67 -9.87 7.49
C PHE A 80 6.58 -10.32 8.47
N ARG A 81 6.35 -9.59 9.55
CA ARG A 81 5.22 -9.87 10.47
C ARG A 81 3.88 -9.71 9.74
N THR A 82 3.74 -8.71 8.89
CA THR A 82 2.56 -8.50 8.07
C THR A 82 2.33 -9.66 7.12
N LEU A 83 3.37 -10.11 6.41
CA LEU A 83 3.29 -11.29 5.53
C LEU A 83 2.86 -12.54 6.30
N LYS A 84 3.43 -12.78 7.50
CA LYS A 84 3.04 -13.90 8.35
C LYS A 84 1.57 -13.80 8.80
N ALA A 85 1.11 -12.61 9.17
CA ALA A 85 -0.29 -12.37 9.53
C ALA A 85 -1.25 -12.55 8.34
N MET A 86 -0.79 -12.33 7.12
CA MET A 86 -1.54 -12.62 5.89
C MET A 86 -1.51 -14.12 5.50
N GLY A 87 -0.87 -14.97 6.29
CA GLY A 87 -0.80 -16.42 6.06
C GLY A 87 0.33 -16.87 5.14
N TYR A 88 1.28 -15.98 4.80
CA TYR A 88 2.46 -16.38 4.05
C TYR A 88 3.48 -17.09 4.95
N ASP A 89 4.17 -18.05 4.38
CA ASP A 89 5.20 -18.80 5.06
C ASP A 89 6.51 -18.00 5.11
N VAL A 90 6.75 -17.39 6.28
CA VAL A 90 7.94 -16.60 6.58
C VAL A 90 8.78 -17.36 7.60
N PRO A 91 10.07 -17.65 7.32
CA PRO A 91 10.92 -18.37 8.26
C PRO A 91 11.12 -17.56 9.56
N GLU A 92 11.25 -18.25 10.68
CA GLU A 92 11.53 -17.61 11.98
C GLU A 92 12.91 -16.93 11.99
N ASP A 93 13.90 -17.58 11.36
CA ASP A 93 15.22 -16.99 11.11
C ASP A 93 15.31 -16.50 9.67
N LEU A 94 15.39 -15.18 9.50
CA LEU A 94 15.48 -14.54 8.18
C LEU A 94 16.79 -14.88 7.43
N ASN A 95 17.80 -15.45 8.08
CA ASN A 95 18.99 -15.98 7.39
C ASN A 95 18.61 -17.15 6.46
N ASN A 96 17.52 -17.86 6.75
CA ASN A 96 17.00 -18.96 5.92
C ASN A 96 16.07 -18.48 4.79
N LEU A 97 15.83 -17.17 4.67
CA LEU A 97 14.89 -16.62 3.69
C LEU A 97 15.23 -16.99 2.25
N THR A 98 16.52 -16.96 1.88
CA THR A 98 16.94 -17.31 0.52
C THR A 98 16.67 -18.78 0.18
N GLU A 99 16.84 -19.68 1.13
CA GLU A 99 16.52 -21.11 0.93
C GLU A 99 15.03 -21.31 0.81
N ARG A 100 14.25 -20.62 1.65
CA ARG A 100 12.80 -20.67 1.60
C ARG A 100 12.23 -20.16 0.28
N ILE A 101 12.78 -19.07 -0.24
CA ILE A 101 12.41 -18.54 -1.57
C ILE A 101 12.72 -19.56 -2.67
N LYS A 102 13.88 -20.25 -2.62
CA LYS A 102 14.21 -21.30 -3.59
C LYS A 102 13.27 -22.51 -3.52
N GLU A 103 12.74 -22.84 -2.35
CA GLU A 103 11.74 -23.89 -2.22
C GLU A 103 10.40 -23.48 -2.84
N GLN A 104 9.96 -22.24 -2.62
CA GLN A 104 8.76 -21.69 -3.26
C GLN A 104 8.87 -21.62 -4.78
N ASP A 105 10.07 -21.42 -5.32
CA ASP A 105 10.33 -21.40 -6.77
C ASP A 105 9.99 -22.75 -7.41
N LYS A 106 10.25 -23.86 -6.72
CA LYS A 106 9.93 -25.21 -7.23
C LYS A 106 8.45 -25.41 -7.50
N ASP A 107 7.60 -24.78 -6.70
CA ASP A 107 6.14 -24.88 -6.79
C ASP A 107 5.53 -23.75 -7.64
N ASN A 108 6.36 -22.83 -8.15
CA ASN A 108 5.94 -21.59 -8.86
C ASN A 108 4.87 -20.81 -8.09
N ASN A 109 4.99 -20.77 -6.76
CA ASN A 109 3.99 -20.20 -5.85
C ASN A 109 4.38 -18.80 -5.34
N PHE A 110 4.98 -17.98 -6.19
CA PHE A 110 5.33 -16.61 -5.86
C PHE A 110 4.12 -15.66 -5.90
N ILE A 111 4.19 -14.63 -5.06
CA ILE A 111 3.26 -13.52 -5.14
C ILE A 111 3.53 -12.74 -6.43
N LYS A 112 2.51 -12.63 -7.28
CA LYS A 112 2.50 -11.75 -8.44
C LYS A 112 1.55 -10.60 -8.14
N SER A 113 2.11 -9.47 -7.73
CA SER A 113 1.36 -8.31 -7.25
C SER A 113 1.18 -7.27 -8.35
N LEU A 114 -0.07 -6.98 -8.71
CA LEU A 114 -0.43 -5.88 -9.60
C LEU A 114 -0.78 -4.65 -8.77
N VAL A 115 0.00 -3.58 -8.95
CA VAL A 115 -0.18 -2.33 -8.22
C VAL A 115 -1.06 -1.39 -9.02
N GLY A 116 -2.35 -1.32 -8.67
CA GLY A 116 -3.32 -0.45 -9.34
C GLY A 116 -3.22 1.01 -8.87
N CYS A 117 -2.61 1.28 -7.73
CA CYS A 117 -2.45 2.62 -7.15
C CYS A 117 -0.99 3.12 -7.28
N PRO A 118 -0.74 4.44 -7.08
CA PRO A 118 0.61 5.00 -7.25
C PRO A 118 1.64 4.40 -6.29
N LEU A 119 2.79 3.98 -6.82
CA LEU A 119 3.93 3.47 -6.02
C LEU A 119 4.58 4.53 -5.12
N MET A 120 4.35 5.81 -5.37
CA MET A 120 4.84 6.90 -4.50
C MET A 120 4.07 7.00 -3.18
N HIS A 121 2.96 6.29 -3.03
CA HIS A 121 2.14 6.24 -1.82
C HIS A 121 2.40 4.95 -1.03
N GLY A 122 2.31 5.01 0.31
CA GLY A 122 2.56 3.87 1.19
C GLY A 122 1.76 2.61 0.81
N THR A 123 0.48 2.76 0.44
CA THR A 123 -0.35 1.64 -0.02
C THR A 123 0.29 0.92 -1.22
N GLY A 124 0.68 1.65 -2.26
CA GLY A 124 1.31 1.06 -3.44
C GLY A 124 2.72 0.53 -3.15
N MET A 125 3.55 1.31 -2.45
CA MET A 125 4.95 0.95 -2.19
C MET A 125 5.04 -0.21 -1.18
N TRP A 126 4.39 -0.11 -0.03
CA TRP A 126 4.56 -1.09 1.04
C TRP A 126 3.77 -2.37 0.76
N LEU A 127 2.47 -2.24 0.46
CA LEU A 127 1.60 -3.39 0.28
C LEU A 127 1.73 -4.01 -1.12
N GLY A 128 1.92 -3.16 -2.14
CA GLY A 128 1.98 -3.61 -3.53
C GLY A 128 3.37 -4.02 -4.01
N ALA A 129 4.45 -3.42 -3.46
CA ALA A 129 5.80 -3.70 -3.91
C ALA A 129 6.66 -4.38 -2.83
N PHE A 130 6.82 -3.79 -1.65
CA PHE A 130 7.74 -4.34 -0.65
C PHE A 130 7.30 -5.70 -0.12
N LEU A 131 6.00 -5.91 0.17
CA LEU A 131 5.54 -7.21 0.65
C LEU A 131 5.89 -8.34 -0.32
N PRO A 132 5.49 -8.30 -1.62
CA PRO A 132 5.83 -9.38 -2.54
C PRO A 132 7.34 -9.54 -2.75
N LEU A 133 8.10 -8.44 -2.89
CA LEU A 133 9.54 -8.51 -3.13
C LEU A 133 10.31 -9.15 -1.98
N ASN A 134 9.86 -9.01 -0.74
CA ASN A 134 10.48 -9.65 0.43
C ASN A 134 10.40 -11.18 0.41
N LEU A 135 9.48 -11.75 -0.37
CA LEU A 135 9.34 -13.20 -0.56
C LEU A 135 9.71 -13.65 -1.98
N GLY A 136 10.52 -12.87 -2.70
CA GLY A 136 10.95 -13.21 -4.05
C GLY A 136 9.87 -13.07 -5.13
N GLY A 137 8.74 -12.43 -4.79
CA GLY A 137 7.63 -12.22 -5.70
C GLY A 137 7.88 -11.17 -6.79
N THR A 138 6.89 -10.96 -7.62
CA THR A 138 6.92 -10.05 -8.77
C THR A 138 6.00 -8.87 -8.55
N VAL A 139 6.47 -7.67 -8.91
CA VAL A 139 5.65 -6.45 -8.96
C VAL A 139 5.30 -6.15 -10.41
N ILE A 140 4.02 -6.02 -10.69
CA ILE A 140 3.47 -5.72 -12.01
C ILE A 140 2.86 -4.32 -11.96
N THR A 141 3.22 -3.49 -12.94
CA THR A 141 2.67 -2.14 -13.11
C THR A 141 1.99 -2.02 -14.47
N THR A 142 0.99 -1.16 -14.56
CA THR A 142 0.33 -0.86 -15.83
C THR A 142 1.09 0.25 -16.59
N PRO A 143 1.19 0.20 -17.91
CA PRO A 143 1.93 1.19 -18.69
C PRO A 143 1.22 2.55 -18.81
N ASN A 144 -0.06 2.62 -18.48
CA ASN A 144 -0.85 3.84 -18.61
C ASN A 144 -0.61 4.79 -17.43
N LEU A 145 -0.65 6.10 -17.72
CA LEU A 145 -0.51 7.14 -16.70
C LEU A 145 -1.76 7.29 -15.81
N GLY A 146 -2.91 6.79 -16.25
CA GLY A 146 -4.17 6.79 -15.51
C GLY A 146 -4.64 5.37 -15.24
N PHE A 147 -5.53 5.22 -14.26
CA PHE A 147 -6.15 3.95 -13.94
C PHE A 147 -7.12 3.53 -15.06
N ASP A 148 -6.94 2.31 -15.57
CA ASP A 148 -7.81 1.67 -16.54
C ASP A 148 -8.13 0.24 -16.06
N ALA A 149 -9.38 0.00 -15.72
CA ALA A 149 -9.82 -1.27 -15.16
C ALA A 149 -9.77 -2.42 -16.19
N ASN A 150 -10.01 -2.16 -17.47
CA ASN A 150 -9.91 -3.21 -18.49
C ASN A 150 -8.45 -3.63 -18.67
N GLN A 151 -7.53 -2.66 -18.71
CA GLN A 151 -6.12 -2.95 -18.77
C GLN A 151 -5.63 -3.69 -17.52
N LEU A 152 -6.14 -3.33 -16.34
CA LEU A 152 -5.81 -4.04 -15.09
C LEU A 152 -6.22 -5.52 -15.22
N TRP A 153 -7.46 -5.80 -15.63
CA TRP A 153 -7.94 -7.17 -15.75
C TRP A 153 -7.25 -7.95 -16.87
N SER A 154 -6.90 -7.31 -17.98
CA SER A 154 -6.06 -7.95 -19.01
C SER A 154 -4.69 -8.34 -18.48
N GLN A 155 -4.07 -7.51 -17.61
CA GLN A 155 -2.80 -7.87 -16.97
C GLN A 155 -2.98 -9.01 -15.95
N VAL A 156 -4.12 -9.08 -15.26
CA VAL A 156 -4.44 -10.20 -14.37
C VAL A 156 -4.44 -11.50 -15.14
N GLU A 157 -5.16 -11.56 -16.25
CA GLU A 157 -5.25 -12.73 -17.13
C GLU A 157 -3.88 -13.08 -17.72
N ASP A 158 -3.21 -12.12 -18.39
CA ASP A 158 -1.93 -12.33 -19.09
C ASP A 158 -0.79 -12.81 -18.18
N LYS A 159 -0.73 -12.33 -16.93
CA LYS A 159 0.37 -12.57 -16.00
C LYS A 159 0.01 -13.56 -14.89
N SER A 160 -1.23 -14.02 -14.83
CA SER A 160 -1.76 -14.83 -13.72
C SER A 160 -1.47 -14.15 -12.37
N VAL A 161 -1.95 -12.92 -12.23
CA VAL A 161 -1.76 -12.09 -11.03
C VAL A 161 -2.44 -12.75 -9.83
N THR A 162 -1.73 -12.80 -8.70
CA THR A 162 -2.28 -13.39 -7.46
C THR A 162 -2.80 -12.34 -6.48
N ASN A 163 -2.21 -11.15 -6.50
CA ASN A 163 -2.53 -10.08 -5.56
C ASN A 163 -2.72 -8.76 -6.32
N ILE A 164 -3.75 -8.00 -5.94
CA ILE A 164 -4.01 -6.67 -6.49
C ILE A 164 -4.03 -5.68 -5.34
N VAL A 165 -3.41 -4.50 -5.52
CA VAL A 165 -3.40 -3.43 -4.50
C VAL A 165 -4.05 -2.18 -5.06
N ILE A 166 -5.06 -1.67 -4.34
CA ILE A 166 -5.91 -0.55 -4.74
C ILE A 166 -6.14 0.45 -3.60
N VAL A 167 -6.88 1.51 -3.87
CA VAL A 167 -7.32 2.51 -2.89
C VAL A 167 -8.84 2.68 -2.99
N GLY A 168 -9.58 1.86 -2.22
CA GLY A 168 -11.02 1.93 -2.04
C GLY A 168 -11.87 1.91 -3.30
N ASP A 169 -13.06 2.46 -3.17
CA ASP A 169 -14.08 2.49 -4.21
C ASP A 169 -13.66 3.24 -5.49
N ALA A 170 -12.73 4.18 -5.37
CA ALA A 170 -12.22 4.91 -6.54
C ALA A 170 -11.60 3.97 -7.60
N PHE A 171 -11.04 2.85 -7.17
CA PHE A 171 -10.49 1.79 -8.02
C PHE A 171 -11.46 0.62 -8.15
N ALA A 172 -12.05 0.18 -7.06
CA ALA A 172 -12.86 -1.03 -7.01
C ALA A 172 -14.15 -0.94 -7.83
N LYS A 173 -14.82 0.23 -7.85
CA LYS A 173 -16.04 0.43 -8.67
C LYS A 173 -15.77 0.30 -10.17
N PRO A 174 -14.79 0.97 -10.75
CA PRO A 174 -14.42 0.74 -12.15
C PRO A 174 -14.00 -0.72 -12.42
N MET A 175 -13.30 -1.38 -11.48
CA MET A 175 -12.92 -2.78 -11.62
C MET A 175 -14.14 -3.69 -11.70
N LEU A 176 -15.11 -3.54 -10.78
CA LEU A 176 -16.35 -4.29 -10.78
C LEU A 176 -17.15 -4.06 -12.07
N ASN A 177 -17.31 -2.80 -12.45
CA ASN A 177 -18.05 -2.45 -13.68
C ASN A 177 -17.41 -3.08 -14.94
N ALA A 178 -16.09 -3.15 -15.02
CA ALA A 178 -15.40 -3.80 -16.13
C ALA A 178 -15.68 -5.32 -16.17
N LEU A 179 -15.69 -6.01 -15.03
CA LEU A 179 -16.04 -7.42 -14.94
C LEU A 179 -17.50 -7.67 -15.36
N ASP A 180 -18.42 -6.81 -14.90
CA ASP A 180 -19.84 -6.90 -15.22
C ASP A 180 -20.09 -6.74 -16.74
N ILE A 181 -19.43 -5.77 -17.36
CA ILE A 181 -19.53 -5.53 -18.81
C ILE A 181 -18.95 -6.72 -19.57
N ALA A 182 -17.75 -7.19 -19.20
CA ALA A 182 -17.11 -8.33 -19.83
C ALA A 182 -17.97 -9.59 -19.78
N LYS A 183 -18.56 -9.87 -18.62
CA LYS A 183 -19.50 -10.99 -18.44
C LYS A 183 -20.75 -10.84 -19.32
N LYS A 184 -21.37 -9.64 -19.34
CA LYS A 184 -22.57 -9.35 -20.16
C LYS A 184 -22.30 -9.44 -21.66
N THR A 185 -21.10 -9.10 -22.11
CA THR A 185 -20.71 -9.16 -23.54
C THR A 185 -20.21 -10.53 -23.98
N GLY A 186 -20.15 -11.51 -23.06
CA GLY A 186 -19.72 -12.88 -23.36
C GLY A 186 -18.21 -13.06 -23.46
N ASN A 187 -17.42 -12.08 -23.02
CA ASN A 187 -15.96 -12.12 -23.01
C ASN A 187 -15.44 -11.87 -21.57
N PRO A 188 -15.74 -12.74 -20.60
CA PRO A 188 -15.27 -12.56 -19.23
C PRO A 188 -13.74 -12.67 -19.15
N PHE A 189 -13.13 -11.86 -18.31
CA PHE A 189 -11.73 -12.01 -17.95
C PHE A 189 -11.49 -13.27 -17.11
N ASP A 190 -10.37 -13.94 -17.35
CA ASP A 190 -9.90 -14.99 -16.44
C ASP A 190 -9.21 -14.36 -15.22
N ILE A 191 -9.87 -14.48 -14.08
CA ILE A 191 -9.41 -13.93 -12.80
C ILE A 191 -9.20 -15.01 -11.73
N GLU A 192 -9.19 -16.28 -12.12
CA GLU A 192 -9.06 -17.42 -11.19
C GLU A 192 -7.74 -17.43 -10.41
N SER A 193 -6.72 -16.80 -10.96
CA SER A 193 -5.41 -16.64 -10.30
C SER A 193 -5.43 -15.68 -9.10
N VAL A 194 -6.41 -14.77 -9.01
CA VAL A 194 -6.47 -13.75 -7.96
C VAL A 194 -6.84 -14.37 -6.62
N ARG A 195 -5.95 -14.26 -5.65
CA ARG A 195 -6.14 -14.75 -4.28
C ARG A 195 -6.54 -13.64 -3.33
N THR A 196 -6.00 -12.43 -3.54
CA THR A 196 -6.21 -11.32 -2.60
C THR A 196 -6.29 -9.99 -3.34
N ILE A 197 -7.27 -9.16 -2.96
CA ILE A 197 -7.26 -7.73 -3.28
C ILE A 197 -7.06 -6.98 -1.96
N ILE A 198 -6.04 -6.12 -1.90
CA ILE A 198 -5.71 -5.32 -0.72
C ILE A 198 -6.09 -3.87 -1.01
N SER A 199 -6.80 -3.24 -0.08
CA SER A 199 -7.15 -1.82 -0.15
C SER A 199 -6.74 -1.10 1.12
N SER A 200 -6.36 0.17 0.99
CA SER A 200 -6.10 1.06 2.11
C SER A 200 -6.33 2.52 1.69
N GLY A 201 -6.50 3.40 2.66
CA GLY A 201 -6.50 4.85 2.48
C GLY A 201 -7.85 5.51 2.34
N VAL A 202 -8.84 4.88 1.69
CA VAL A 202 -10.21 5.37 1.62
C VAL A 202 -11.21 4.21 1.71
N MET A 203 -12.47 4.55 1.96
CA MET A 203 -13.54 3.59 2.13
C MET A 203 -13.68 2.66 0.92
N TRP A 204 -13.87 1.38 1.21
CA TRP A 204 -14.25 0.34 0.27
C TRP A 204 -15.60 -0.23 0.68
N SER A 205 -16.64 0.06 -0.10
CA SER A 205 -18.03 -0.24 0.25
C SER A 205 -18.34 -1.74 0.21
N GLU A 206 -19.28 -2.14 1.05
CA GLU A 206 -19.82 -3.50 1.14
C GLU A 206 -20.42 -3.97 -0.20
N GLU A 207 -21.17 -3.09 -0.86
CA GLU A 207 -21.77 -3.36 -2.17
C GLU A 207 -20.74 -3.77 -3.20
N VAL A 208 -19.64 -3.00 -3.32
CA VAL A 208 -18.58 -3.27 -4.29
C VAL A 208 -17.80 -4.53 -3.94
N LYS A 209 -17.53 -4.77 -2.65
CA LYS A 209 -16.89 -6.00 -2.19
C LYS A 209 -17.73 -7.22 -2.54
N ASN A 210 -19.03 -7.20 -2.26
CA ASN A 210 -19.96 -8.28 -2.60
C ASN A 210 -19.98 -8.53 -4.12
N GLY A 211 -20.07 -7.48 -4.93
CA GLY A 211 -20.04 -7.61 -6.39
C GLY A 211 -18.77 -8.27 -6.90
N LEU A 212 -17.60 -7.93 -6.37
CA LEU A 212 -16.35 -8.59 -6.74
C LEU A 212 -16.35 -10.07 -6.34
N LEU A 213 -16.87 -10.42 -5.16
CA LEU A 213 -16.98 -11.80 -4.69
C LEU A 213 -17.97 -12.64 -5.50
N GLU A 214 -18.98 -12.02 -6.16
CA GLU A 214 -19.85 -12.73 -7.10
C GLU A 214 -19.11 -13.21 -8.34
N HIS A 215 -18.08 -12.51 -8.78
CA HIS A 215 -17.26 -12.93 -9.92
C HIS A 215 -16.27 -14.02 -9.56
N HIS A 216 -15.56 -13.88 -8.44
CA HIS A 216 -14.56 -14.85 -7.99
C HIS A 216 -14.42 -14.83 -6.47
N ASP A 217 -14.28 -16.03 -5.85
CA ASP A 217 -14.02 -16.12 -4.42
C ASP A 217 -12.54 -15.86 -4.12
N MET A 218 -12.28 -14.73 -3.45
CA MET A 218 -10.95 -14.26 -3.10
C MET A 218 -10.99 -13.55 -1.74
N GLN A 219 -9.84 -13.30 -1.16
CA GLN A 219 -9.74 -12.48 0.05
C GLN A 219 -9.76 -10.99 -0.31
N LEU A 220 -10.71 -10.25 0.22
CA LEU A 220 -10.78 -8.80 0.14
C LEU A 220 -10.29 -8.23 1.47
N MET A 221 -9.02 -7.78 1.50
CA MET A 221 -8.38 -7.24 2.68
C MET A 221 -8.45 -5.71 2.65
N ASP A 222 -9.18 -5.15 3.61
CA ASP A 222 -9.27 -3.70 3.78
C ASP A 222 -8.47 -3.29 5.02
N THR A 223 -7.54 -2.35 4.87
CA THR A 223 -6.63 -1.93 5.94
C THR A 223 -6.86 -0.49 6.31
N MET A 224 -7.01 -0.23 7.59
CA MET A 224 -7.13 1.09 8.19
C MET A 224 -5.79 1.50 8.79
N GLY A 225 -5.26 2.63 8.35
CA GLY A 225 -4.00 3.15 8.81
C GLY A 225 -3.59 4.43 8.10
N SER A 226 -2.44 4.92 8.51
CA SER A 226 -1.76 6.06 7.90
C SER A 226 -0.30 5.70 7.62
N THR A 227 0.46 6.64 7.06
CA THR A 227 1.92 6.46 6.91
C THR A 227 2.62 6.34 8.26
N GLU A 228 2.01 6.81 9.33
CA GLU A 228 2.52 6.80 10.69
C GLU A 228 2.17 5.52 11.47
N GLY A 229 1.31 4.64 10.94
CA GLY A 229 1.02 3.35 11.59
C GLY A 229 -0.29 2.70 11.14
N GLY A 230 -0.33 1.38 11.28
CA GLY A 230 -1.50 0.55 10.98
C GLY A 230 -2.42 0.41 12.19
N MET A 231 -3.72 0.65 12.01
CA MET A 231 -4.71 0.69 13.09
C MET A 231 -5.58 -0.56 13.14
N GLY A 232 -5.92 -1.11 11.97
CA GLY A 232 -6.79 -2.27 11.91
C GLY A 232 -6.95 -2.81 10.50
N SER A 233 -7.60 -3.96 10.39
CA SER A 233 -7.90 -4.58 9.11
C SER A 233 -9.22 -5.35 9.15
N SER A 234 -9.78 -5.60 7.98
CA SER A 234 -10.86 -6.56 7.81
C SER A 234 -10.58 -7.44 6.60
N VAL A 235 -10.95 -8.71 6.70
CA VAL A 235 -10.84 -9.67 5.58
C VAL A 235 -12.25 -10.18 5.30
N SER A 236 -12.67 -10.07 4.05
CA SER A 236 -13.96 -10.55 3.57
C SER A 236 -13.76 -11.61 2.49
N THR A 237 -14.61 -12.62 2.51
CA THR A 237 -14.72 -13.71 1.53
C THR A 237 -16.20 -14.03 1.36
N ARG A 238 -16.56 -14.98 0.50
CA ARG A 238 -17.95 -15.45 0.41
C ARG A 238 -18.44 -16.05 1.74
N ASP A 239 -17.57 -16.77 2.47
CA ASP A 239 -17.92 -17.38 3.76
C ASP A 239 -17.92 -16.36 4.92
N ASN A 240 -17.18 -15.26 4.78
CA ASN A 240 -17.16 -14.14 5.72
C ASN A 240 -17.54 -12.84 5.00
N PRO A 241 -18.84 -12.57 4.80
CA PRO A 241 -19.33 -11.46 4.01
C PRO A 241 -18.83 -10.10 4.51
N PRO A 242 -18.56 -9.16 3.60
CA PRO A 242 -18.07 -7.83 3.96
C PRO A 242 -19.08 -7.06 4.82
N LYS A 243 -18.53 -6.18 5.66
CA LYS A 243 -19.30 -5.19 6.43
C LYS A 243 -18.62 -3.84 6.24
N THR A 244 -19.39 -2.82 5.88
CA THR A 244 -18.85 -1.47 5.69
C THR A 244 -18.25 -0.93 7.00
N ALA A 245 -17.04 -0.39 6.91
CA ALA A 245 -16.34 0.30 8.01
C ALA A 245 -16.21 -0.50 9.32
N LYS A 246 -16.21 -1.84 9.25
CA LYS A 246 -15.92 -2.69 10.41
C LYS A 246 -14.53 -3.28 10.28
N PHE A 247 -13.66 -2.93 11.23
CA PHE A 247 -12.28 -3.38 11.29
C PHE A 247 -12.02 -4.11 12.60
N SER A 248 -11.23 -5.17 12.55
CA SER A 248 -10.56 -5.72 13.71
C SER A 248 -9.39 -4.80 14.03
N ILE A 249 -9.38 -4.26 15.22
CA ILE A 249 -8.33 -3.35 15.69
C ILE A 249 -7.04 -4.14 15.95
N ASN A 250 -5.91 -3.62 15.49
CA ASN A 250 -4.62 -4.26 15.70
C ASN A 250 -4.24 -4.30 17.19
N PRO A 251 -3.51 -5.34 17.64
CA PRO A 251 -2.91 -5.33 18.98
C PRO A 251 -2.05 -4.07 19.18
N GLY A 252 -2.15 -3.46 20.36
CA GLY A 252 -1.40 -2.25 20.67
C GLY A 252 -2.02 -0.95 20.16
N VAL A 253 -3.25 -0.98 19.65
CA VAL A 253 -4.04 0.22 19.40
C VAL A 253 -4.77 0.65 20.67
N ILE A 254 -4.72 1.94 20.98
CA ILE A 254 -5.44 2.56 22.10
C ILE A 254 -6.29 3.74 21.60
N ILE A 255 -7.29 4.11 22.38
CA ILE A 255 -8.03 5.36 22.19
C ILE A 255 -7.69 6.26 23.38
N LEU A 256 -7.14 7.44 23.10
CA LEU A 256 -6.75 8.42 24.10
C LEU A 256 -7.75 9.57 24.12
N ALA A 257 -8.45 9.76 25.23
CA ALA A 257 -9.35 10.90 25.42
C ALA A 257 -8.56 12.22 25.60
N ASP A 258 -9.25 13.35 25.46
CA ASP A 258 -8.65 14.68 25.60
C ASP A 258 -8.07 14.95 26.99
N ASP A 259 -8.61 14.29 28.02
CA ASP A 259 -8.14 14.36 29.41
C ASP A 259 -6.93 13.45 29.69
N GLY A 260 -6.45 12.70 28.69
CA GLY A 260 -5.32 11.79 28.77
C GLY A 260 -5.68 10.38 29.26
N GLU A 261 -6.96 10.07 29.47
CA GLU A 261 -7.41 8.74 29.84
C GLU A 261 -7.41 7.80 28.62
N THR A 262 -6.91 6.58 28.78
CA THR A 262 -7.09 5.51 27.79
C THR A 262 -8.48 4.93 27.92
N LEU A 263 -9.24 4.94 26.83
CA LEU A 263 -10.63 4.51 26.80
C LEU A 263 -10.74 2.99 26.57
N GLU A 264 -11.57 2.34 27.37
CA GLU A 264 -11.91 0.93 27.17
C GLU A 264 -12.95 0.75 26.05
N PRO A 265 -12.96 -0.43 25.38
CA PRO A 265 -13.97 -0.75 24.38
C PRO A 265 -15.39 -0.61 24.94
N GLY A 266 -16.26 0.12 24.21
CA GLY A 266 -17.63 0.39 24.64
C GLY A 266 -17.82 1.69 25.42
N SER A 267 -16.76 2.49 25.61
CA SER A 267 -16.87 3.85 26.15
C SER A 267 -17.67 4.75 25.22
N ASP A 268 -18.52 5.61 25.78
CA ASP A 268 -19.24 6.66 25.06
C ASP A 268 -18.39 7.91 24.80
N LYS A 269 -17.16 7.97 25.40
CA LYS A 269 -16.21 9.06 25.17
C LYS A 269 -15.57 8.92 23.79
N VAL A 270 -15.20 10.06 23.20
CA VAL A 270 -14.43 10.14 21.95
C VAL A 270 -12.97 10.43 22.28
N GLY A 271 -12.06 9.86 21.52
CA GLY A 271 -10.63 10.09 21.67
C GLY A 271 -9.85 9.92 20.36
N LEU A 272 -8.56 10.20 20.43
CA LEU A 272 -7.63 9.99 19.33
C LEU A 272 -7.18 8.52 19.30
N ILE A 273 -7.19 7.93 18.11
CA ILE A 273 -6.65 6.61 17.91
C ILE A 273 -5.11 6.65 17.89
N GLY A 274 -4.49 5.88 18.76
CA GLY A 274 -3.05 5.71 18.85
C GLY A 274 -2.63 4.28 18.52
N THR A 275 -1.55 4.11 17.77
CA THR A 275 -1.01 2.79 17.43
C THR A 275 0.42 2.66 17.91
N SER A 276 0.76 1.52 18.51
CA SER A 276 2.12 1.14 18.92
C SER A 276 2.70 0.06 18.00
N GLY A 277 3.87 -0.44 18.34
CA GLY A 277 4.61 -1.42 17.55
C GLY A 277 5.60 -0.74 16.62
N LEU A 278 5.38 -0.74 15.30
CA LEU A 278 6.20 0.06 14.39
C LEU A 278 5.72 1.52 14.44
N VAL A 279 6.46 2.35 15.15
CA VAL A 279 6.22 3.80 15.26
C VAL A 279 7.37 4.56 14.63
N PRO A 280 7.11 5.56 13.75
CA PRO A 280 8.18 6.35 13.14
C PRO A 280 9.11 7.02 14.16
N GLU A 281 10.36 7.22 13.79
CA GLU A 281 11.30 8.04 14.57
C GLU A 281 10.80 9.48 14.72
N GLY A 282 10.12 10.00 13.68
CA GLY A 282 9.56 11.33 13.66
C GLY A 282 9.30 11.81 12.24
N TYR A 283 9.00 13.08 12.13
CA TYR A 283 8.96 13.81 10.86
C TYR A 283 10.30 14.51 10.60
N TYR A 284 10.84 14.36 9.42
CA TYR A 284 12.10 14.99 9.04
C TYR A 284 12.05 16.49 9.17
N LYS A 285 12.97 17.08 9.97
CA LYS A 285 13.07 18.52 10.25
C LYS A 285 11.78 19.15 10.82
N ASP A 286 10.93 18.37 11.49
CA ASP A 286 9.71 18.90 12.15
C ASP A 286 9.56 18.29 13.55
N GLU A 287 10.41 18.72 14.46
CA GLU A 287 10.42 18.23 15.86
C GLU A 287 9.13 18.57 16.60
N LYS A 288 8.55 19.74 16.32
CA LYS A 288 7.32 20.19 16.97
C LYS A 288 6.15 19.27 16.62
N LYS A 289 5.95 18.97 15.34
CA LYS A 289 4.89 18.06 14.91
C LYS A 289 5.17 16.61 15.33
N SER A 290 6.45 16.22 15.32
CA SER A 290 6.87 14.89 15.82
C SER A 290 6.47 14.71 17.28
N ALA A 291 6.77 15.66 18.16
CA ALA A 291 6.39 15.60 19.58
C ALA A 291 4.86 15.59 19.82
N GLN A 292 4.09 16.22 18.93
CA GLN A 292 2.63 16.21 19.00
C GLN A 292 2.03 14.86 18.59
N THR A 293 2.66 14.20 17.60
CA THR A 293 2.13 12.99 16.99
C THR A 293 2.65 11.71 17.65
N PHE A 294 3.95 11.68 18.02
CA PHE A 294 4.57 10.50 18.61
C PHE A 294 4.77 10.74 20.12
N LYS A 295 4.00 9.99 20.93
CA LYS A 295 3.96 10.18 22.37
C LYS A 295 4.32 8.87 23.09
N GLU A 296 4.92 8.99 24.26
CA GLU A 296 5.13 7.87 25.18
C GLU A 296 4.06 7.87 26.26
N ILE A 297 3.40 6.73 26.45
CA ILE A 297 2.38 6.51 27.48
C ILE A 297 2.76 5.20 28.18
N ASP A 298 2.97 5.25 29.49
CA ASP A 298 3.35 4.11 30.33
C ASP A 298 4.56 3.32 29.78
N GLY A 299 5.56 4.05 29.25
CA GLY A 299 6.78 3.46 28.70
C GLY A 299 6.60 2.83 27.29
N VAL A 300 5.44 2.98 26.67
CA VAL A 300 5.17 2.53 25.31
C VAL A 300 5.02 3.72 24.37
N ARG A 301 5.72 3.66 23.24
CA ARG A 301 5.64 4.70 22.21
C ARG A 301 4.47 4.45 21.28
N TYR A 302 3.66 5.50 21.07
CA TYR A 302 2.48 5.50 20.21
C TYR A 302 2.56 6.58 19.15
N SER A 303 1.91 6.32 18.01
CA SER A 303 1.64 7.29 16.94
C SER A 303 0.17 7.71 16.98
N PHE A 304 -0.09 9.01 17.08
CA PHE A 304 -1.41 9.64 17.02
C PHE A 304 -1.45 10.61 15.82
N PRO A 305 -1.67 10.11 14.60
CA PRO A 305 -1.54 10.95 13.39
C PRO A 305 -2.61 12.03 13.25
N GLY A 306 -3.74 11.93 13.98
CA GLY A 306 -4.84 12.90 14.01
C GLY A 306 -5.89 12.67 12.94
#